data_e5cb897785ef40f1afbab98898b7d582
#
_entry.id   e5cb897785ef40f1afbab98898b7d582
#
_cell.length_a   1.000
_cell.length_b   1.000
_cell.length_c   1.000
_cell.angle_alpha   90.00
_cell.angle_beta   90.00
_cell.angle_gamma   90.00
#
_symmetry.space_group_name_H-M   'P 1'
#
loop_
_entity.id
_entity.type
_entity.pdbx_description
1 polymer ?
#
loop_
_entity_poly.entity_id
_entity_poly.type
_entity_poly.pdbx_seq_one_letter_code
_entity_poly.pdbx_strand_id
1 'polypeptide(L)'
;MGAGVGYGFAAMSTDTGHNSTTGDITWAVNQPEKKIDFGYRAMHGSIVLAKQIVEGFYNCKPRYSYYSGCSTGGRQGLKDIELYPEDFDGVVAGAPAWWTSHLQTWTVKLGSFNLPVGAPNHIPPTLFNAVAAEVLKQCDPQDGLTDSIISDPAGCNFYAEALLCNATVTNQSAAGCLMSPQIDTLYKIYNAYVETNDTFVFPGLEKGSEEQWIVLLGGSAPNPLGTEYVQDFLLNDPTWQWQDFDYSDVQLADQLDPGNATADDFDLSPFKARGGKMLMYHGLSDALIATGSSIYFYKHVLRTLLPKDIDLDEFYRFFLVPGMQHCSGTPTDVNAPWYFAGANQAGVIGTGVHSVPGFSDARHDVLLAVMAWVEHGQAPENIVATKWHNDTLQDKVMRQRPLCMFPKQAKYTGGDQNVASSWKCESIY
;
A
#
# COMPACT_ATOMS: atom_id res chain seq x y z
N MET A 1 15.19 10.31 6.99
CA MET A 1 15.44 11.28 8.10
C MET A 1 15.32 12.75 7.64
N GLY A 2 15.85 13.14 6.47
CA GLY A 2 15.84 14.55 6.05
C GLY A 2 14.48 15.24 6.05
N ALA A 3 13.44 14.56 5.58
CA ALA A 3 12.08 15.09 5.61
C ALA A 3 11.59 15.36 7.04
N GLY A 4 11.79 14.43 7.98
CA GLY A 4 11.41 14.65 9.39
C GLY A 4 12.09 15.86 10.03
N VAL A 5 13.38 16.07 9.75
CA VAL A 5 14.10 17.28 10.19
C VAL A 5 13.47 18.55 9.60
N GLY A 6 13.02 18.49 8.34
CA GLY A 6 12.33 19.60 7.68
C GLY A 6 11.02 20.01 8.36
N TYR A 7 10.30 19.09 9.00
CA TYR A 7 9.14 19.39 9.85
C TYR A 7 9.52 19.94 11.24
N GLY A 8 10.80 19.97 11.58
CA GLY A 8 11.29 20.44 12.88
C GLY A 8 11.42 19.34 13.93
N PHE A 9 11.39 18.07 13.53
CA PHE A 9 11.55 16.94 14.43
C PHE A 9 13.02 16.58 14.69
N ALA A 10 13.30 16.03 15.87
CA ALA A 10 14.40 15.10 16.03
C ALA A 10 14.01 13.80 15.31
N ALA A 11 14.66 13.50 14.19
CA ALA A 11 14.29 12.42 13.31
C ALA A 11 15.25 11.24 13.42
N MET A 12 14.70 10.03 13.50
CA MET A 12 15.44 8.78 13.59
C MET A 12 14.94 7.78 12.54
N SER A 13 15.78 6.83 12.20
CA SER A 13 15.48 5.65 11.38
C SER A 13 16.28 4.47 11.93
N THR A 14 15.83 3.24 11.62
CA THR A 14 16.52 1.99 11.95
C THR A 14 16.82 1.22 10.67
N ASP A 15 17.87 0.39 10.70
CA ASP A 15 18.18 -0.61 9.66
C ASP A 15 17.43 -1.92 9.88
N THR A 16 16.56 -1.99 10.89
CA THR A 16 15.81 -3.19 11.26
C THR A 16 16.67 -4.43 11.55
N GLY A 17 17.91 -4.22 12.01
CA GLY A 17 18.84 -5.26 12.44
C GLY A 17 19.58 -5.98 11.31
N HIS A 18 19.54 -5.45 10.07
CA HIS A 18 20.27 -6.03 8.94
C HIS A 18 20.68 -4.98 7.91
N ASN A 19 21.62 -5.35 7.04
CA ASN A 19 22.06 -4.54 5.92
C ASN A 19 21.99 -5.37 4.64
N SER A 20 21.04 -5.03 3.76
CA SER A 20 20.86 -5.71 2.47
C SER A 20 20.20 -4.78 1.44
N THR A 21 20.11 -5.24 0.21
CA THR A 21 19.30 -4.59 -0.83
C THR A 21 17.84 -5.08 -0.78
N THR A 22 16.93 -4.32 -1.36
CA THR A 22 15.52 -4.73 -1.49
C THR A 22 15.44 -6.05 -2.27
N GLY A 23 14.77 -7.05 -1.71
CA GLY A 23 14.61 -8.39 -2.28
C GLY A 23 15.72 -9.37 -1.91
N ASP A 24 16.81 -8.97 -1.25
CA ASP A 24 17.80 -9.88 -0.67
C ASP A 24 17.43 -10.21 0.78
N ILE A 25 16.95 -11.42 1.01
CA ILE A 25 16.51 -11.92 2.33
C ILE A 25 17.52 -12.97 2.89
N THR A 26 18.63 -13.21 2.22
CA THR A 26 19.67 -14.17 2.66
C THR A 26 20.20 -13.89 4.07
N TRP A 27 20.11 -12.64 4.54
CA TRP A 27 20.47 -12.26 5.90
C TRP A 27 19.62 -12.96 6.99
N ALA A 28 18.46 -13.49 6.62
CA ALA A 28 17.53 -14.14 7.54
C ALA A 28 17.81 -15.63 7.76
N VAL A 29 18.61 -16.27 6.86
CA VAL A 29 18.86 -17.71 6.91
C VAL A 29 19.55 -18.11 8.21
N ASN A 30 18.87 -18.95 8.99
CA ASN A 30 19.33 -19.40 10.31
C ASN A 30 19.65 -18.24 11.29
N GLN A 31 18.99 -17.10 11.15
CA GLN A 31 19.17 -15.91 11.98
C GLN A 31 17.85 -15.50 12.68
N PRO A 32 17.36 -16.28 13.66
CA PRO A 32 16.08 -16.00 14.30
C PRO A 32 16.03 -14.61 14.96
N GLU A 33 17.14 -14.16 15.55
CA GLU A 33 17.22 -12.85 16.18
C GLU A 33 17.05 -11.69 15.19
N LYS A 34 17.64 -11.82 13.98
CA LYS A 34 17.45 -10.80 12.93
C LYS A 34 16.02 -10.79 12.40
N LYS A 35 15.35 -11.94 12.34
CA LYS A 35 13.93 -12.02 11.97
C LYS A 35 13.06 -11.28 12.99
N ILE A 36 13.36 -11.44 14.30
CA ILE A 36 12.70 -10.71 15.39
C ILE A 36 12.98 -9.20 15.31
N ASP A 37 14.22 -8.81 15.02
CA ASP A 37 14.57 -7.41 14.80
C ASP A 37 13.79 -6.79 13.63
N PHE A 38 13.73 -7.49 12.50
CA PHE A 38 12.95 -7.09 11.34
C PHE A 38 11.45 -7.03 11.66
N GLY A 39 10.92 -7.99 12.42
CA GLY A 39 9.52 -8.07 12.79
C GLY A 39 9.05 -6.86 13.59
N TYR A 40 9.73 -6.53 14.68
CA TYR A 40 9.30 -5.46 15.60
C TYR A 40 10.41 -4.90 16.51
N ARG A 41 11.37 -5.74 16.98
CA ARG A 41 12.26 -5.40 18.11
C ARG A 41 13.19 -4.23 17.81
N ALA A 42 13.77 -4.18 16.59
CA ALA A 42 14.68 -3.10 16.21
C ALA A 42 13.95 -1.74 16.14
N MET A 43 12.70 -1.74 15.67
CA MET A 43 11.86 -0.54 15.63
C MET A 43 11.63 0.00 17.04
N HIS A 44 11.03 -0.77 17.93
CA HIS A 44 10.78 -0.40 19.33
C HIS A 44 12.06 0.03 20.05
N GLY A 45 13.14 -0.79 19.98
CA GLY A 45 14.41 -0.47 20.64
C GLY A 45 15.00 0.84 20.17
N SER A 46 14.88 1.15 18.88
CA SER A 46 15.34 2.41 18.30
C SER A 46 14.53 3.60 18.81
N ILE A 47 13.21 3.47 18.95
CA ILE A 47 12.34 4.53 19.49
C ILE A 47 12.68 4.82 20.94
N VAL A 48 12.81 3.78 21.77
CA VAL A 48 13.19 3.93 23.19
C VAL A 48 14.52 4.66 23.31
N LEU A 49 15.51 4.26 22.53
CA LEU A 49 16.83 4.92 22.54
C LEU A 49 16.75 6.36 22.05
N ALA A 50 15.99 6.63 20.97
CA ALA A 50 15.83 7.99 20.45
C ALA A 50 15.19 8.93 21.47
N LYS A 51 14.15 8.47 22.18
CA LYS A 51 13.52 9.28 23.25
C LYS A 51 14.52 9.63 24.35
N GLN A 52 15.40 8.69 24.75
CA GLN A 52 16.46 8.93 25.73
C GLN A 52 17.51 9.94 25.22
N ILE A 53 17.93 9.82 23.96
CA ILE A 53 18.88 10.76 23.35
C ILE A 53 18.28 12.15 23.27
N VAL A 54 17.02 12.29 22.86
CA VAL A 54 16.30 13.57 22.82
C VAL A 54 16.21 14.19 24.20
N GLU A 55 15.81 13.41 25.22
CA GLU A 55 15.74 13.88 26.61
C GLU A 55 17.11 14.34 27.10
N GLY A 56 18.18 13.57 26.85
CA GLY A 56 19.54 13.92 27.23
C GLY A 56 20.10 15.17 26.52
N PHE A 57 19.77 15.33 25.23
CA PHE A 57 20.25 16.46 24.42
C PHE A 57 19.53 17.78 24.75
N TYR A 58 18.18 17.74 24.84
CA TYR A 58 17.34 18.91 25.05
C TYR A 58 17.02 19.17 26.52
N ASN A 59 17.42 18.26 27.43
CA ASN A 59 17.10 18.29 28.87
C ASN A 59 15.57 18.34 29.14
N CYS A 60 14.78 17.76 28.25
CA CYS A 60 13.35 17.59 28.39
C CYS A 60 12.87 16.39 27.53
N LYS A 61 11.81 15.73 27.96
CA LYS A 61 11.19 14.65 27.21
C LYS A 61 10.56 15.19 25.92
N PRO A 62 10.52 14.39 24.82
CA PRO A 62 9.73 14.75 23.67
C PRO A 62 8.25 14.90 24.10
N ARG A 63 7.63 15.97 23.64
CA ARG A 63 6.21 16.24 23.96
C ARG A 63 5.28 15.30 23.22
N TYR A 64 5.60 15.03 21.95
CA TYR A 64 4.88 14.11 21.08
C TYR A 64 5.86 13.27 20.26
N SER A 65 5.44 12.09 19.88
CA SER A 65 6.18 11.16 19.02
C SER A 65 5.31 10.77 17.84
N TYR A 66 5.84 10.91 16.62
CA TYR A 66 5.12 10.57 15.39
C TYR A 66 5.87 9.54 14.58
N TYR A 67 5.14 8.65 13.96
CA TYR A 67 5.64 7.69 12.99
C TYR A 67 5.07 7.98 11.61
N SER A 68 5.87 7.80 10.57
CA SER A 68 5.42 7.87 9.18
C SER A 68 6.19 6.85 8.35
N GLY A 69 5.48 5.88 7.78
CA GLY A 69 6.06 4.83 6.95
C GLY A 69 5.09 4.30 5.91
N CYS A 70 5.63 3.74 4.82
CA CYS A 70 4.84 3.11 3.75
C CYS A 70 5.39 1.73 3.43
N SER A 71 4.55 0.80 2.91
CA SER A 71 4.96 -0.57 2.58
C SER A 71 5.35 -1.36 3.84
N THR A 72 6.57 -1.91 3.88
CA THR A 72 7.16 -2.47 5.11
C THR A 72 7.15 -1.44 6.25
N GLY A 73 7.38 -0.14 5.96
CA GLY A 73 7.25 0.91 6.96
C GLY A 73 5.82 1.10 7.46
N GLY A 74 4.81 0.94 6.62
CA GLY A 74 3.41 0.91 7.04
C GLY A 74 3.13 -0.24 8.01
N ARG A 75 3.62 -1.44 7.70
CA ARG A 75 3.57 -2.61 8.59
C ARG A 75 4.24 -2.33 9.94
N GLN A 76 5.45 -1.76 9.91
CA GLN A 76 6.18 -1.44 11.14
C GLN A 76 5.38 -0.52 12.06
N GLY A 77 4.73 0.52 11.50
CA GLY A 77 3.88 1.40 12.29
C GLY A 77 2.67 0.69 12.90
N LEU A 78 2.02 -0.21 12.16
CA LEU A 78 0.91 -1.01 12.66
C LEU A 78 1.36 -2.00 13.74
N LYS A 79 2.48 -2.71 13.51
CA LYS A 79 3.02 -3.68 14.47
C LYS A 79 3.50 -3.01 15.75
N ASP A 80 4.04 -1.81 15.65
CA ASP A 80 4.51 -1.07 16.82
C ASP A 80 3.35 -0.64 17.73
N ILE A 81 2.27 -0.09 17.16
CA ILE A 81 1.10 0.29 17.97
C ILE A 81 0.30 -0.90 18.52
N GLU A 82 0.43 -2.08 17.89
CA GLU A 82 -0.10 -3.35 18.39
C GLU A 82 0.64 -3.79 19.66
N LEU A 83 1.97 -3.79 19.64
CA LEU A 83 2.80 -4.33 20.71
C LEU A 83 3.20 -3.27 21.74
N TYR A 84 3.41 -2.04 21.32
CA TYR A 84 3.95 -0.92 22.12
C TYR A 84 3.12 0.35 21.93
N PRO A 85 1.85 0.34 22.34
CA PRO A 85 0.94 1.45 22.08
C PRO A 85 1.42 2.80 22.64
N GLU A 86 2.39 2.82 23.57
CA GLU A 86 2.99 4.02 24.18
C GLU A 86 4.08 4.67 23.32
N ASP A 87 4.53 4.03 22.24
CA ASP A 87 5.68 4.57 21.50
C ASP A 87 5.36 5.80 20.67
N PHE A 88 4.14 5.86 20.11
CA PHE A 88 3.73 6.98 19.28
C PHE A 88 2.39 7.59 19.70
N ASP A 89 2.29 8.91 19.58
CA ASP A 89 1.03 9.66 19.72
C ASP A 89 0.25 9.70 18.40
N GLY A 90 0.96 9.70 17.28
CA GLY A 90 0.37 9.69 15.94
C GLY A 90 1.13 8.82 14.97
N VAL A 91 0.41 8.03 14.16
CA VAL A 91 0.96 7.09 13.17
C VAL A 91 0.36 7.35 11.80
N VAL A 92 1.22 7.44 10.78
CA VAL A 92 0.85 7.42 9.37
C VAL A 92 1.36 6.12 8.76
N ALA A 93 0.44 5.23 8.38
CA ALA A 93 0.73 3.95 7.75
C ALA A 93 0.23 3.93 6.30
N GLY A 94 1.14 4.03 5.34
CA GLY A 94 0.83 3.95 3.91
C GLY A 94 0.95 2.53 3.38
N ALA A 95 0.02 2.08 2.53
CA ALA A 95 0.05 0.80 1.81
C ALA A 95 0.75 -0.32 2.61
N PRO A 96 0.30 -0.63 3.84
CA PRO A 96 1.05 -1.45 4.78
C PRO A 96 1.13 -2.91 4.33
N ALA A 97 2.35 -3.48 4.37
CA ALA A 97 2.60 -4.91 4.18
C ALA A 97 2.24 -5.71 5.46
N TRP A 98 1.11 -5.39 6.08
CA TRP A 98 0.75 -5.81 7.43
C TRP A 98 0.61 -7.33 7.58
N TRP A 99 0.07 -8.01 6.57
CA TRP A 99 -0.13 -9.46 6.57
C TRP A 99 1.05 -10.15 5.90
N THR A 100 2.20 -10.14 6.55
CA THR A 100 3.47 -10.56 5.95
C THR A 100 3.42 -12.01 5.47
N SER A 101 2.87 -12.95 6.27
CA SER A 101 2.74 -14.36 5.90
C SER A 101 1.94 -14.56 4.61
N HIS A 102 0.81 -13.88 4.47
CA HIS A 102 -0.08 -13.99 3.30
C HIS A 102 0.40 -13.18 2.10
N LEU A 103 0.86 -11.94 2.31
CA LEU A 103 1.36 -11.09 1.23
C LEU A 103 2.51 -11.75 0.48
N GLN A 104 3.49 -12.29 1.21
CA GLN A 104 4.69 -12.83 0.59
C GLN A 104 4.41 -14.16 -0.13
N THR A 105 3.62 -15.04 0.46
CA THR A 105 3.19 -16.28 -0.18
C THR A 105 2.26 -16.01 -1.38
N TRP A 106 1.36 -15.02 -1.27
CA TRP A 106 0.57 -14.55 -2.41
C TRP A 106 1.43 -14.00 -3.55
N THR A 107 2.54 -13.31 -3.24
CA THR A 107 3.46 -12.79 -4.27
C THR A 107 4.05 -13.92 -5.11
N VAL A 108 4.38 -15.07 -4.50
CA VAL A 108 4.79 -16.28 -5.26
C VAL A 108 3.64 -16.79 -6.13
N LYS A 109 2.45 -16.94 -5.55
CA LYS A 109 1.26 -17.46 -6.25
C LYS A 109 0.87 -16.56 -7.42
N LEU A 110 0.81 -15.25 -7.20
CA LEU A 110 0.49 -14.27 -8.24
C LEU A 110 1.46 -14.38 -9.42
N GLY A 111 2.78 -14.39 -9.14
CA GLY A 111 3.80 -14.57 -10.17
C GLY A 111 3.63 -15.87 -10.94
N SER A 112 3.30 -16.97 -10.25
CA SER A 112 3.11 -18.29 -10.87
C SER A 112 1.95 -18.34 -11.87
N PHE A 113 0.93 -17.49 -11.74
CA PHE A 113 -0.18 -17.42 -12.70
C PHE A 113 0.26 -17.01 -14.10
N ASN A 114 1.31 -16.15 -14.19
CA ASN A 114 1.84 -15.63 -15.45
C ASN A 114 3.06 -16.41 -15.97
N LEU A 115 3.37 -17.57 -15.41
CA LEU A 115 4.55 -18.37 -15.73
C LEU A 115 4.18 -19.78 -16.21
N PRO A 116 5.10 -20.52 -16.88
CA PRO A 116 6.41 -20.04 -17.35
C PRO A 116 6.32 -19.10 -18.57
N VAL A 117 7.35 -18.30 -18.78
CA VAL A 117 7.46 -17.44 -19.96
C VAL A 117 7.31 -18.24 -21.24
N GLY A 118 6.50 -17.76 -22.18
CA GLY A 118 6.21 -18.41 -23.45
C GLY A 118 5.16 -19.52 -23.39
N ALA A 119 4.61 -19.83 -22.22
CA ALA A 119 3.44 -20.70 -22.13
C ALA A 119 2.18 -20.01 -22.70
N PRO A 120 1.16 -20.77 -23.13
CA PRO A 120 -0.06 -20.18 -23.69
C PRO A 120 -0.80 -19.20 -22.75
N ASN A 121 -0.65 -19.37 -21.45
CA ASN A 121 -1.24 -18.52 -20.40
C ASN A 121 -0.41 -17.28 -20.05
N HIS A 122 0.84 -17.21 -20.54
CA HIS A 122 1.74 -16.09 -20.23
C HIS A 122 1.31 -14.81 -20.93
N ILE A 123 1.02 -13.76 -20.18
CA ILE A 123 0.78 -12.40 -20.70
C ILE A 123 2.15 -11.69 -20.71
N PRO A 124 2.74 -11.44 -21.90
CA PRO A 124 4.03 -10.76 -21.95
C PRO A 124 3.89 -9.30 -21.50
N PRO A 125 4.93 -8.72 -20.86
CA PRO A 125 4.89 -7.33 -20.39
C PRO A 125 4.53 -6.30 -21.45
N THR A 126 4.82 -6.58 -22.73
CA THR A 126 4.43 -5.72 -23.87
C THR A 126 2.92 -5.57 -24.03
N LEU A 127 2.10 -6.43 -23.40
CA LEU A 127 0.63 -6.36 -23.44
C LEU A 127 0.03 -5.71 -22.19
N PHE A 128 0.78 -5.44 -21.13
CA PHE A 128 0.24 -4.82 -19.91
C PHE A 128 -0.40 -3.46 -20.20
N ASN A 129 0.23 -2.64 -21.06
CA ASN A 129 -0.36 -1.35 -21.45
C ASN A 129 -1.67 -1.52 -22.28
N ALA A 130 -1.79 -2.59 -23.08
CA ALA A 130 -3.03 -2.84 -23.81
C ALA A 130 -4.15 -3.25 -22.85
N VAL A 131 -3.84 -4.03 -21.80
CA VAL A 131 -4.79 -4.36 -20.73
C VAL A 131 -5.19 -3.09 -19.99
N ALA A 132 -4.23 -2.28 -19.57
CA ALA A 132 -4.48 -1.01 -18.87
C ALA A 132 -5.39 -0.07 -19.67
N ALA A 133 -5.15 0.06 -20.97
CA ALA A 133 -5.95 0.90 -21.86
C ALA A 133 -7.41 0.41 -21.95
N GLU A 134 -7.64 -0.91 -22.06
CA GLU A 134 -8.99 -1.45 -22.11
C GLU A 134 -9.69 -1.37 -20.74
N VAL A 135 -8.97 -1.59 -19.64
CA VAL A 135 -9.50 -1.39 -18.28
C VAL A 135 -9.92 0.06 -18.08
N LEU A 136 -9.07 1.01 -18.41
CA LEU A 136 -9.37 2.44 -18.29
C LEU A 136 -10.60 2.81 -19.15
N LYS A 137 -10.64 2.38 -20.40
CA LYS A 137 -11.77 2.62 -21.32
C LYS A 137 -13.11 2.13 -20.76
N GLN A 138 -13.10 0.97 -20.08
CA GLN A 138 -14.33 0.40 -19.52
C GLN A 138 -14.67 0.97 -18.15
N CYS A 139 -13.70 1.17 -17.27
CA CYS A 139 -13.93 1.49 -15.84
C CYS A 139 -14.03 2.99 -15.56
N ASP A 140 -13.23 3.84 -16.24
CA ASP A 140 -13.23 5.29 -16.01
C ASP A 140 -14.64 5.92 -16.14
N PRO A 141 -15.43 5.62 -17.20
CA PRO A 141 -16.79 6.18 -17.31
C PRO A 141 -17.78 5.68 -16.25
N GLN A 142 -17.50 4.54 -15.60
CA GLN A 142 -18.46 3.90 -14.70
C GLN A 142 -18.55 4.59 -13.32
N ASP A 143 -17.55 5.37 -12.92
CA ASP A 143 -17.60 6.16 -11.67
C ASP A 143 -18.34 7.51 -11.84
N GLY A 144 -18.81 7.80 -13.06
CA GLY A 144 -19.61 8.97 -13.39
C GLY A 144 -18.84 10.15 -13.97
N LEU A 145 -17.53 10.02 -14.18
CA LEU A 145 -16.69 11.05 -14.81
C LEU A 145 -15.61 10.39 -15.66
N THR A 146 -15.47 10.81 -16.92
CA THR A 146 -14.39 10.35 -17.79
C THR A 146 -13.21 11.32 -17.68
N ASP A 147 -12.26 11.00 -16.80
CA ASP A 147 -11.09 11.86 -16.54
C ASP A 147 -9.75 11.09 -16.42
N SER A 148 -9.75 9.84 -16.88
CA SER A 148 -8.64 8.89 -16.84
C SER A 148 -8.31 8.37 -15.43
N ILE A 149 -9.18 8.52 -14.44
CA ILE A 149 -8.99 8.05 -13.08
C ILE A 149 -10.13 7.12 -12.68
N ILE A 150 -9.83 5.87 -12.42
CA ILE A 150 -10.83 4.92 -11.90
C ILE A 150 -10.98 5.17 -10.39
N SER A 151 -12.08 5.80 -9.99
CA SER A 151 -12.33 6.15 -8.59
C SER A 151 -12.89 4.97 -7.79
N ASP A 152 -13.55 4.02 -8.45
CA ASP A 152 -14.12 2.81 -7.84
C ASP A 152 -13.76 1.54 -8.64
N PRO A 153 -12.51 1.05 -8.54
CA PRO A 153 -12.11 -0.15 -9.27
C PRO A 153 -12.85 -1.41 -8.83
N ALA A 154 -13.30 -1.48 -7.57
CA ALA A 154 -14.06 -2.62 -7.06
C ALA A 154 -15.49 -2.68 -7.66
N GLY A 155 -16.12 -1.53 -7.86
CA GLY A 155 -17.43 -1.42 -8.50
C GLY A 155 -17.41 -1.52 -10.03
N CYS A 156 -16.23 -1.52 -10.67
CA CYS A 156 -16.13 -1.60 -12.13
C CYS A 156 -16.51 -2.98 -12.67
N ASN A 157 -17.50 -3.01 -13.56
CA ASN A 157 -17.83 -4.17 -14.39
C ASN A 157 -16.88 -4.21 -15.59
N PHE A 158 -15.79 -4.96 -15.44
CA PHE A 158 -14.81 -5.15 -16.49
C PHE A 158 -15.00 -6.47 -17.22
N TYR A 159 -15.08 -6.42 -18.55
CA TYR A 159 -15.21 -7.57 -19.43
C TYR A 159 -13.88 -7.82 -20.14
N ALA A 160 -13.09 -8.75 -19.62
CA ALA A 160 -11.78 -9.10 -20.16
C ALA A 160 -11.85 -9.65 -21.58
N GLU A 161 -12.97 -10.26 -21.97
CA GLU A 161 -13.21 -10.82 -23.31
C GLU A 161 -13.16 -9.76 -24.43
N ALA A 162 -13.30 -8.48 -24.10
CA ALA A 162 -13.07 -7.39 -25.07
C ALA A 162 -11.62 -7.36 -25.59
N LEU A 163 -10.69 -7.96 -24.85
CA LEU A 163 -9.29 -8.12 -25.23
C LEU A 163 -9.02 -9.36 -26.09
N LEU A 164 -10.00 -10.26 -26.32
CA LEU A 164 -9.75 -11.47 -27.08
C LEU A 164 -9.29 -11.18 -28.51
N CYS A 165 -8.20 -11.83 -28.91
CA CYS A 165 -7.77 -11.83 -30.30
C CYS A 165 -8.78 -12.54 -31.21
N ASN A 166 -9.07 -11.95 -32.36
CA ASN A 166 -9.82 -12.68 -33.39
C ASN A 166 -8.89 -13.70 -34.07
N ALA A 167 -9.53 -14.69 -34.76
CA ALA A 167 -8.82 -15.83 -35.35
C ALA A 167 -7.78 -15.45 -36.43
N THR A 168 -7.77 -14.20 -36.92
CA THR A 168 -6.88 -13.75 -38.00
C THR A 168 -5.61 -13.05 -37.47
N VAL A 169 -5.52 -12.85 -36.16
CA VAL A 169 -4.36 -12.17 -35.54
C VAL A 169 -3.15 -13.09 -35.53
N THR A 170 -2.07 -12.63 -36.15
CA THR A 170 -0.77 -13.32 -36.22
C THR A 170 0.28 -12.67 -35.31
N ASN A 171 0.05 -11.43 -34.85
CA ASN A 171 0.93 -10.70 -33.95
C ASN A 171 0.11 -10.04 -32.82
N GLN A 172 0.07 -10.69 -31.65
CA GLN A 172 -0.68 -10.25 -30.48
C GLN A 172 -0.22 -8.86 -29.98
N SER A 173 1.09 -8.64 -29.88
CA SER A 173 1.63 -7.38 -29.35
C SER A 173 1.26 -6.18 -30.24
N ALA A 174 1.26 -6.38 -31.57
CA ALA A 174 0.83 -5.34 -32.49
C ALA A 174 -0.68 -5.10 -32.47
N ALA A 175 -1.46 -6.16 -32.22
CA ALA A 175 -2.92 -6.10 -32.13
C ALA A 175 -3.43 -5.64 -30.76
N GLY A 176 -2.59 -5.68 -29.73
CA GLY A 176 -2.98 -5.35 -28.35
C GLY A 176 -4.05 -6.29 -27.78
N CYS A 177 -4.01 -7.57 -28.15
CA CYS A 177 -5.06 -8.54 -27.76
C CYS A 177 -4.48 -9.77 -27.05
N LEU A 178 -5.33 -10.50 -26.33
CA LEU A 178 -5.02 -11.68 -25.54
C LEU A 178 -5.60 -12.95 -26.14
N MET A 179 -4.91 -14.07 -26.00
CA MET A 179 -5.46 -15.39 -26.27
C MET A 179 -6.30 -15.87 -25.07
N SER A 180 -7.21 -16.84 -25.31
CA SER A 180 -8.11 -17.34 -24.26
C SER A 180 -7.38 -17.77 -22.96
N PRO A 181 -6.27 -18.54 -22.98
CA PRO A 181 -5.56 -18.87 -21.74
C PRO A 181 -4.99 -17.66 -21.00
N GLN A 182 -4.69 -16.57 -21.70
CA GLN A 182 -4.24 -15.31 -21.10
C GLN A 182 -5.40 -14.54 -20.44
N ILE A 183 -6.61 -14.65 -20.96
CA ILE A 183 -7.83 -14.12 -20.31
C ILE A 183 -8.04 -14.85 -18.97
N ASP A 184 -7.84 -16.16 -18.92
CA ASP A 184 -7.92 -16.92 -17.66
C ASP A 184 -6.86 -16.45 -16.64
N THR A 185 -5.65 -16.14 -17.11
CA THR A 185 -4.60 -15.55 -16.27
C THR A 185 -4.99 -14.17 -15.76
N LEU A 186 -5.57 -13.34 -16.63
CA LEU A 186 -6.03 -11.99 -16.25
C LEU A 186 -7.09 -12.07 -15.14
N TYR A 187 -8.05 -12.98 -15.22
CA TYR A 187 -9.01 -13.20 -14.15
C TYR A 187 -8.35 -13.67 -12.84
N LYS A 188 -7.32 -14.54 -12.90
CA LYS A 188 -6.60 -14.97 -11.70
C LYS A 188 -5.83 -13.82 -11.04
N ILE A 189 -5.34 -12.84 -11.81
CA ILE A 189 -4.65 -11.67 -11.28
C ILE A 189 -5.62 -10.73 -10.54
N TYR A 190 -6.82 -10.52 -11.08
CA TYR A 190 -7.83 -9.63 -10.48
C TYR A 190 -8.64 -10.29 -9.36
N ASN A 191 -8.76 -11.61 -9.37
CA ASN A 191 -9.51 -12.32 -8.34
C ASN A 191 -8.67 -12.57 -7.09
N ALA A 192 -9.35 -12.67 -5.96
CA ALA A 192 -8.70 -13.08 -4.72
C ALA A 192 -8.07 -14.47 -4.87
N TYR A 193 -6.93 -14.67 -4.25
CA TYR A 193 -6.38 -15.99 -4.04
C TYR A 193 -7.19 -16.70 -2.97
N VAL A 194 -7.94 -17.71 -3.40
CA VAL A 194 -8.75 -18.58 -2.57
C VAL A 194 -8.30 -20.02 -2.85
N GLU A 195 -8.11 -20.79 -1.80
CA GLU A 195 -7.74 -22.21 -1.93
C GLU A 195 -8.93 -23.13 -2.22
N THR A 196 -8.63 -24.36 -2.55
CA THR A 196 -9.62 -25.37 -2.95
C THR A 196 -10.64 -25.71 -1.84
N ASN A 197 -10.35 -25.37 -0.60
CA ASN A 197 -11.24 -25.48 0.56
C ASN A 197 -11.99 -24.18 0.87
N ASP A 198 -12.04 -23.25 -0.08
CA ASP A 198 -12.64 -21.91 0.05
C ASP A 198 -11.96 -20.99 1.09
N THR A 199 -10.74 -21.31 1.56
CA THR A 199 -10.00 -20.43 2.44
C THR A 199 -9.48 -19.24 1.65
N PHE A 200 -9.89 -18.03 2.06
CA PHE A 200 -9.36 -16.77 1.55
C PHE A 200 -7.89 -16.59 2.01
N VAL A 201 -7.00 -16.35 1.07
CA VAL A 201 -5.58 -16.11 1.35
C VAL A 201 -5.24 -14.63 1.21
N PHE A 202 -5.46 -14.04 0.03
CA PHE A 202 -5.15 -12.63 -0.20
C PHE A 202 -6.01 -12.03 -1.33
N PRO A 203 -6.29 -10.72 -1.33
CA PRO A 203 -7.04 -10.10 -2.41
C PRO A 203 -6.25 -10.09 -3.73
N GLY A 204 -6.97 -10.04 -4.84
CA GLY A 204 -6.38 -9.79 -6.16
C GLY A 204 -5.97 -8.32 -6.34
N LEU A 205 -5.28 -8.05 -7.45
CA LEU A 205 -4.92 -6.68 -7.83
C LEU A 205 -6.16 -5.90 -8.30
N GLU A 206 -6.15 -4.61 -8.03
CA GLU A 206 -7.22 -3.73 -8.49
C GLU A 206 -7.06 -3.34 -9.97
N LYS A 207 -8.18 -3.11 -10.65
CA LYS A 207 -8.22 -2.56 -12.01
C LYS A 207 -7.67 -1.13 -12.00
N GLY A 208 -6.76 -0.82 -12.94
CA GLY A 208 -6.00 0.43 -12.97
C GLY A 208 -4.58 0.32 -12.41
N SER A 209 -4.16 -0.91 -11.99
CA SER A 209 -2.81 -1.18 -11.48
C SER A 209 -1.83 -1.73 -12.53
N GLU A 210 -2.29 -1.98 -13.75
CA GLU A 210 -1.64 -2.80 -14.77
C GLU A 210 -0.25 -2.26 -15.19
N GLU A 211 -0.05 -0.96 -15.19
CA GLU A 211 1.26 -0.36 -15.55
C GLU A 211 2.36 -0.80 -14.56
N GLN A 212 2.01 -1.00 -13.31
CA GLN A 212 2.97 -1.41 -12.28
C GLN A 212 3.17 -2.93 -12.21
N TRP A 213 2.42 -3.74 -12.97
CA TRP A 213 2.54 -5.20 -13.00
C TRP A 213 3.92 -5.70 -13.41
N ILE A 214 4.67 -4.88 -14.13
CA ILE A 214 6.05 -5.21 -14.53
C ILE A 214 6.91 -5.64 -13.33
N VAL A 215 6.63 -5.12 -12.14
CA VAL A 215 7.40 -5.40 -10.92
C VAL A 215 7.18 -6.82 -10.42
N LEU A 216 5.93 -7.29 -10.36
CA LEU A 216 5.60 -8.62 -9.83
C LEU A 216 5.45 -9.69 -10.91
N LEU A 217 5.06 -9.32 -12.14
CA LEU A 217 4.64 -10.24 -13.20
C LEU A 217 5.55 -10.21 -14.43
N GLY A 218 6.52 -9.29 -14.49
CA GLY A 218 7.36 -9.11 -15.67
C GLY A 218 8.60 -10.02 -15.74
N GLY A 219 8.88 -10.78 -14.69
CA GLY A 219 10.06 -11.64 -14.59
C GLY A 219 9.87 -13.03 -15.19
N SER A 220 10.97 -13.81 -15.24
CA SER A 220 10.97 -15.24 -15.61
C SER A 220 10.79 -16.18 -14.40
N ALA A 221 10.67 -15.63 -13.21
CA ALA A 221 10.32 -16.26 -11.95
C ALA A 221 9.42 -15.30 -11.15
N PRO A 222 8.68 -15.75 -10.15
CA PRO A 222 7.98 -14.87 -9.24
C PRO A 222 8.95 -13.90 -8.55
N ASN A 223 8.45 -12.76 -8.09
CA ASN A 223 9.28 -11.72 -7.51
C ASN A 223 10.04 -12.22 -6.26
N PRO A 224 11.35 -11.86 -6.09
CA PRO A 224 12.17 -12.26 -4.94
C PRO A 224 11.57 -11.92 -3.57
N LEU A 225 10.76 -10.86 -3.45
CA LEU A 225 10.04 -10.56 -2.20
C LEU A 225 9.23 -11.75 -1.70
N GLY A 226 8.60 -12.51 -2.62
CA GLY A 226 7.86 -13.73 -2.27
C GLY A 226 8.77 -14.97 -2.21
N THR A 227 9.57 -15.21 -3.25
CA THR A 227 10.35 -16.45 -3.33
C THR A 227 11.42 -16.54 -2.25
N GLU A 228 12.15 -15.46 -1.98
CA GLU A 228 13.16 -15.45 -0.92
C GLU A 228 12.52 -15.40 0.48
N TYR A 229 11.31 -14.85 0.62
CA TYR A 229 10.58 -14.99 1.87
C TYR A 229 10.31 -16.46 2.19
N VAL A 230 9.79 -17.23 1.24
CA VAL A 230 9.54 -18.67 1.47
C VAL A 230 10.84 -19.41 1.67
N GLN A 231 11.81 -19.23 0.79
CA GLN A 231 13.10 -19.93 0.78
C GLN A 231 13.93 -19.64 2.03
N ASP A 232 14.19 -18.37 2.34
CA ASP A 232 15.18 -17.94 3.31
C ASP A 232 14.57 -17.53 4.65
N PHE A 233 13.43 -16.84 4.62
CA PHE A 233 12.80 -16.31 5.84
C PHE A 233 11.91 -17.36 6.53
N LEU A 234 11.13 -18.13 5.76
CA LEU A 234 10.23 -19.16 6.29
C LEU A 234 10.96 -20.50 6.48
N LEU A 235 11.43 -21.10 5.39
CA LEU A 235 11.95 -22.47 5.38
C LEU A 235 13.41 -22.58 5.84
N ASN A 236 14.21 -21.54 5.73
CA ASN A 236 15.67 -21.57 5.87
C ASN A 236 16.33 -22.62 4.94
N ASP A 237 15.75 -22.82 3.77
CA ASP A 237 16.19 -23.80 2.78
C ASP A 237 16.52 -23.11 1.44
N PRO A 238 17.79 -22.75 1.20
CA PRO A 238 18.21 -22.10 -0.05
C PRO A 238 18.11 -23.01 -1.29
N THR A 239 17.71 -24.27 -1.14
CA THR A 239 17.49 -25.21 -2.26
C THR A 239 16.04 -25.26 -2.73
N TRP A 240 15.10 -24.72 -1.94
CA TRP A 240 13.68 -24.65 -2.30
C TRP A 240 13.48 -23.91 -3.63
N GLN A 241 12.58 -24.42 -4.45
CA GLN A 241 12.24 -23.83 -5.74
C GLN A 241 10.79 -23.37 -5.77
N TRP A 242 10.53 -22.21 -6.37
CA TRP A 242 9.18 -21.64 -6.43
C TRP A 242 8.15 -22.55 -7.12
N GLN A 243 8.57 -23.50 -7.95
CA GLN A 243 7.72 -24.52 -8.56
C GLN A 243 7.14 -25.51 -7.54
N ASP A 244 7.78 -25.63 -6.37
CA ASP A 244 7.34 -26.50 -5.27
C ASP A 244 6.34 -25.81 -4.35
N PHE A 245 6.06 -24.50 -4.60
CA PHE A 245 5.12 -23.70 -3.80
C PHE A 245 3.71 -24.28 -3.85
N ASP A 246 3.16 -24.55 -2.69
CA ASP A 246 1.76 -24.93 -2.52
C ASP A 246 1.11 -24.29 -1.26
N TYR A 247 -0.13 -24.67 -0.96
CA TYR A 247 -0.84 -24.10 0.18
C TYR A 247 -0.25 -24.45 1.54
N SER A 248 0.55 -25.52 1.65
CA SER A 248 1.22 -25.85 2.91
C SER A 248 2.27 -24.79 3.30
N ASP A 249 2.85 -24.08 2.32
CA ASP A 249 3.75 -22.95 2.61
C ASP A 249 2.99 -21.78 3.26
N VAL A 250 1.74 -21.51 2.81
CA VAL A 250 0.87 -20.50 3.44
C VAL A 250 0.54 -20.90 4.87
N GLN A 251 0.11 -22.17 5.08
CA GLN A 251 -0.23 -22.68 6.41
C GLN A 251 0.97 -22.66 7.36
N LEU A 252 2.16 -22.99 6.86
CA LEU A 252 3.39 -22.94 7.63
C LEU A 252 3.75 -21.48 7.98
N ALA A 253 3.59 -20.55 7.04
CA ALA A 253 3.83 -19.12 7.28
C ALA A 253 2.92 -18.57 8.39
N ASP A 254 1.63 -18.96 8.41
CA ASP A 254 0.72 -18.60 9.48
C ASP A 254 1.07 -19.26 10.82
N GLN A 255 1.45 -20.53 10.79
CA GLN A 255 1.81 -21.26 12.01
C GLN A 255 3.05 -20.70 12.69
N LEU A 256 4.04 -20.27 11.90
CA LEU A 256 5.34 -19.83 12.42
C LEU A 256 5.41 -18.32 12.65
N ASP A 257 4.74 -17.54 11.82
CA ASP A 257 4.90 -16.07 11.70
C ASP A 257 6.34 -15.62 12.01
N PRO A 258 7.32 -15.95 11.15
CA PRO A 258 8.73 -15.80 11.48
C PRO A 258 9.03 -14.35 11.87
N GLY A 259 9.65 -14.18 13.04
CA GLY A 259 9.96 -12.87 13.61
C GLY A 259 8.73 -12.11 14.15
N ASN A 260 7.54 -12.73 14.23
CA ASN A 260 6.28 -12.07 14.59
C ASN A 260 6.04 -10.83 13.71
N ALA A 261 6.23 -11.01 12.38
CA ALA A 261 6.25 -9.90 11.44
C ALA A 261 4.86 -9.47 10.94
N THR A 262 3.84 -10.32 11.09
CA THR A 262 2.45 -9.99 10.74
C THR A 262 1.82 -9.11 11.82
N ALA A 263 1.17 -8.01 11.42
CA ALA A 263 0.47 -7.11 12.33
C ALA A 263 -1.03 -7.44 12.33
N ASP A 264 -1.42 -8.49 13.01
CA ASP A 264 -2.76 -9.09 12.95
C ASP A 264 -3.52 -9.12 14.29
N ASP A 265 -3.01 -8.47 15.34
CA ASP A 265 -3.84 -8.13 16.49
C ASP A 265 -4.67 -6.88 16.17
N PHE A 266 -5.91 -7.13 15.78
CA PHE A 266 -6.85 -6.08 15.42
C PHE A 266 -7.44 -5.35 16.63
N ASP A 267 -7.04 -5.70 17.86
CA ASP A 267 -7.46 -5.00 19.07
C ASP A 267 -6.58 -3.77 19.34
N LEU A 268 -6.82 -2.70 18.63
CA LEU A 268 -6.14 -1.43 18.83
C LEU A 268 -6.71 -0.57 19.99
N SER A 269 -7.54 -1.17 20.86
CA SER A 269 -8.10 -0.44 22.00
C SER A 269 -7.05 0.09 22.99
N PRO A 270 -5.89 -0.58 23.23
CA PRO A 270 -4.83 0.00 24.06
C PRO A 270 -4.24 1.29 23.46
N PHE A 271 -4.01 1.33 22.14
CA PHE A 271 -3.54 2.53 21.47
C PHE A 271 -4.54 3.68 21.51
N LYS A 272 -5.84 3.39 21.29
CA LYS A 272 -6.93 4.36 21.48
C LYS A 272 -6.99 4.88 22.90
N ALA A 273 -6.90 3.98 23.89
CA ALA A 273 -7.06 4.33 25.31
C ALA A 273 -6.02 5.33 25.81
N ARG A 274 -4.80 5.30 25.24
CA ARG A 274 -3.76 6.31 25.54
C ARG A 274 -3.89 7.62 24.76
N GLY A 275 -4.87 7.73 23.87
CA GLY A 275 -5.11 8.92 23.04
C GLY A 275 -4.41 8.90 21.68
N GLY A 276 -3.79 7.78 21.30
CA GLY A 276 -3.12 7.63 20.00
C GLY A 276 -4.04 7.86 18.80
N LYS A 277 -3.48 8.35 17.70
CA LYS A 277 -4.20 8.62 16.43
C LYS A 277 -3.50 7.96 15.26
N MET A 278 -4.26 7.33 14.38
CA MET A 278 -3.73 6.65 13.19
C MET A 278 -4.41 7.14 11.92
N LEU A 279 -3.59 7.51 10.93
CA LEU A 279 -4.01 7.73 9.56
C LEU A 279 -3.41 6.63 8.68
N MET A 280 -4.26 5.86 8.02
CA MET A 280 -3.83 4.87 7.02
C MET A 280 -4.25 5.34 5.63
N TYR A 281 -3.43 5.07 4.62
CA TYR A 281 -3.78 5.30 3.22
C TYR A 281 -3.31 4.16 2.32
N HIS A 282 -3.98 3.97 1.18
CA HIS A 282 -3.58 2.99 0.17
C HIS A 282 -3.99 3.45 -1.22
N GLY A 283 -3.08 3.32 -2.21
CA GLY A 283 -3.35 3.61 -3.61
C GLY A 283 -4.24 2.56 -4.25
N LEU A 284 -5.25 3.00 -5.01
CA LEU A 284 -6.14 2.07 -5.74
C LEU A 284 -5.50 1.49 -7.02
N SER A 285 -4.30 1.97 -7.41
CA SER A 285 -3.51 1.43 -8.51
C SER A 285 -2.24 0.73 -8.02
N ASP A 286 -2.21 0.30 -6.74
CA ASP A 286 -1.08 -0.41 -6.16
C ASP A 286 -1.02 -1.86 -6.66
N ALA A 287 0.07 -2.22 -7.36
CA ALA A 287 0.30 -3.57 -7.86
C ALA A 287 1.37 -4.35 -7.07
N LEU A 288 1.91 -3.79 -5.99
CA LEU A 288 2.84 -4.49 -5.11
C LEU A 288 2.14 -5.08 -3.90
N ILE A 289 1.21 -4.33 -3.32
CA ILE A 289 0.37 -4.78 -2.21
C ILE A 289 -1.09 -4.52 -2.60
N ALA A 290 -1.84 -5.57 -2.85
CA ALA A 290 -3.24 -5.42 -3.26
C ALA A 290 -4.02 -4.60 -2.22
N THR A 291 -4.67 -3.52 -2.68
CA THR A 291 -5.36 -2.52 -1.85
C THR A 291 -6.44 -3.15 -0.97
N GLY A 292 -7.07 -4.21 -1.46
CA GLY A 292 -8.05 -5.01 -0.72
C GLY A 292 -7.53 -5.50 0.63
N SER A 293 -6.19 -5.67 0.81
CA SER A 293 -5.61 -6.09 2.09
C SER A 293 -5.77 -5.03 3.18
N SER A 294 -5.63 -3.74 2.86
CA SER A 294 -5.87 -2.64 3.81
C SER A 294 -7.36 -2.49 4.14
N ILE A 295 -8.24 -2.73 3.16
CA ILE A 295 -9.69 -2.77 3.41
C ILE A 295 -10.04 -3.94 4.35
N TYR A 296 -9.37 -5.09 4.17
CA TYR A 296 -9.52 -6.25 5.04
C TYR A 296 -9.08 -5.92 6.47
N PHE A 297 -7.89 -5.32 6.65
CA PHE A 297 -7.40 -4.87 7.95
C PHE A 297 -8.39 -3.93 8.64
N TYR A 298 -8.83 -2.87 7.96
CA TYR A 298 -9.81 -1.91 8.50
C TYR A 298 -11.09 -2.60 8.98
N LYS A 299 -11.64 -3.51 8.16
CA LYS A 299 -12.86 -4.26 8.52
C LYS A 299 -12.66 -5.18 9.72
N HIS A 300 -11.47 -5.77 9.88
CA HIS A 300 -11.16 -6.62 11.04
C HIS A 300 -11.00 -5.80 12.31
N VAL A 301 -10.30 -4.66 12.27
CA VAL A 301 -10.25 -3.73 13.40
C VAL A 301 -11.65 -3.28 13.79
N LEU A 302 -12.50 -2.89 12.82
CA LEU A 302 -13.89 -2.51 13.08
C LEU A 302 -14.67 -3.62 13.78
N ARG A 303 -14.61 -4.85 13.26
CA ARG A 303 -15.30 -6.01 13.84
C ARG A 303 -14.82 -6.35 15.25
N THR A 304 -13.54 -6.16 15.53
CA THR A 304 -12.94 -6.41 16.85
C THR A 304 -13.35 -5.37 17.89
N LEU A 305 -13.48 -4.11 17.46
CA LEU A 305 -13.75 -2.99 18.37
C LEU A 305 -15.23 -2.67 18.55
N LEU A 306 -16.07 -2.97 17.56
CA LEU A 306 -17.52 -2.74 17.62
C LEU A 306 -18.19 -3.38 18.88
N PRO A 307 -17.90 -4.64 19.27
CA PRO A 307 -18.45 -5.22 20.49
C PRO A 307 -17.99 -4.56 21.80
N LYS A 308 -16.93 -3.74 21.72
CA LYS A 308 -16.38 -2.96 22.85
C LYS A 308 -16.95 -1.54 22.92
N ASP A 309 -17.94 -1.21 22.07
CA ASP A 309 -18.52 0.13 21.94
C ASP A 309 -17.46 1.20 21.64
N ILE A 310 -16.46 0.85 20.80
CA ILE A 310 -15.40 1.75 20.37
C ILE A 310 -15.66 2.18 18.93
N ASP A 311 -15.85 3.49 18.74
CA ASP A 311 -15.94 4.11 17.43
C ASP A 311 -14.52 4.27 16.84
N LEU A 312 -14.30 3.66 15.66
CA LEU A 312 -13.03 3.79 14.95
C LEU A 312 -12.69 5.24 14.63
N ASP A 313 -13.71 6.01 14.30
CA ASP A 313 -13.56 7.40 13.89
C ASP A 313 -12.97 8.31 14.97
N GLU A 314 -12.92 7.87 16.22
CA GLU A 314 -12.28 8.60 17.31
C GLU A 314 -10.74 8.59 17.25
N PHE A 315 -10.13 7.57 16.56
CA PHE A 315 -8.67 7.40 16.58
C PHE A 315 -8.05 6.86 15.28
N TYR A 316 -8.85 6.32 14.34
CA TYR A 316 -8.40 5.71 13.12
C TYR A 316 -9.12 6.28 11.89
N ARG A 317 -8.39 6.82 10.94
CA ARG A 317 -8.88 7.29 9.64
C ARG A 317 -8.18 6.52 8.52
N PHE A 318 -8.95 6.07 7.54
CA PHE A 318 -8.43 5.35 6.38
C PHE A 318 -8.83 6.06 5.08
N PHE A 319 -7.86 6.26 4.19
CA PHE A 319 -8.03 6.97 2.92
C PHE A 319 -7.61 6.09 1.75
N LEU A 320 -8.52 5.84 0.82
CA LEU A 320 -8.21 5.24 -0.47
C LEU A 320 -7.85 6.34 -1.47
N VAL A 321 -6.82 6.10 -2.29
CA VAL A 321 -6.26 7.10 -3.21
C VAL A 321 -6.43 6.64 -4.65
N PRO A 322 -7.47 7.13 -5.36
CA PRO A 322 -7.69 6.77 -6.76
C PRO A 322 -6.50 7.08 -7.65
N GLY A 323 -6.07 6.12 -8.47
CA GLY A 323 -4.99 6.28 -9.42
C GLY A 323 -3.59 6.39 -8.82
N MET A 324 -3.41 6.26 -7.50
CA MET A 324 -2.07 6.20 -6.89
C MET A 324 -1.55 4.76 -6.93
N GLN A 325 -0.30 4.61 -7.34
CA GLN A 325 0.47 3.36 -7.30
C GLN A 325 1.03 3.09 -5.89
N HIS A 326 1.93 2.11 -5.78
CA HIS A 326 2.50 1.72 -4.48
C HIS A 326 3.23 2.89 -3.79
N CYS A 327 2.71 3.34 -2.66
CA CYS A 327 3.21 4.46 -1.84
C CYS A 327 3.18 5.84 -2.51
N SER A 328 3.29 5.92 -3.83
CA SER A 328 3.50 7.17 -4.57
C SER A 328 3.35 6.98 -6.07
N GLY A 329 3.22 8.09 -6.80
CA GLY A 329 3.13 8.06 -8.26
C GLY A 329 1.72 7.72 -8.77
N THR A 330 1.58 7.78 -10.09
CA THR A 330 0.36 7.48 -10.83
C THR A 330 0.77 6.90 -12.19
N PRO A 331 -0.03 6.02 -12.81
CA PRO A 331 0.23 5.56 -14.17
C PRO A 331 0.41 6.72 -15.14
N THR A 332 1.25 6.53 -16.16
CA THR A 332 1.82 7.60 -17.00
C THR A 332 0.76 8.54 -17.59
N ASP A 333 -0.35 8.01 -18.11
CA ASP A 333 -1.37 8.80 -18.78
C ASP A 333 -2.59 9.12 -17.88
N VAL A 334 -2.60 8.64 -16.63
CA VAL A 334 -3.70 8.84 -15.68
C VAL A 334 -3.63 10.21 -15.02
N ASN A 335 -2.43 10.64 -14.62
CA ASN A 335 -2.23 11.94 -13.96
C ASN A 335 -3.12 12.16 -12.73
N ALA A 336 -3.36 11.11 -11.93
CA ALA A 336 -4.15 11.24 -10.70
C ALA A 336 -3.43 12.07 -9.65
N PRO A 337 -4.15 12.87 -8.85
CA PRO A 337 -3.59 13.50 -7.65
C PRO A 337 -3.14 12.44 -6.65
N TRP A 338 -1.84 12.40 -6.35
CA TRP A 338 -1.25 11.37 -5.51
C TRP A 338 -0.37 11.89 -4.38
N TYR A 339 0.04 13.17 -4.44
CA TYR A 339 0.96 13.74 -3.45
C TYR A 339 0.18 14.39 -2.29
N PHE A 340 0.32 13.81 -1.11
CA PHE A 340 -0.27 14.28 0.17
C PHE A 340 0.43 13.67 1.38
N ALA A 341 1.27 12.65 1.19
CA ALA A 341 1.89 11.91 2.28
C ALA A 341 3.28 12.45 2.66
N GLY A 342 3.58 13.70 2.28
CA GLY A 342 4.72 14.51 2.70
C GLY A 342 6.02 13.70 2.87
N ALA A 343 6.36 13.35 4.09
CA ALA A 343 7.60 12.65 4.42
C ALA A 343 7.75 11.29 3.71
N ASN A 344 6.66 10.54 3.51
CA ASN A 344 6.69 9.22 2.83
C ASN A 344 6.90 9.35 1.32
N GLN A 345 6.58 10.48 0.73
CA GLN A 345 6.62 10.70 -0.73
C GLN A 345 7.75 11.63 -1.18
N ALA A 346 8.38 12.35 -0.26
CA ALA A 346 9.42 13.34 -0.57
C ALA A 346 10.60 12.76 -1.37
N GLY A 347 11.00 11.52 -1.10
CA GLY A 347 12.11 10.86 -1.80
C GLY A 347 11.85 10.61 -3.28
N VAL A 348 10.59 10.43 -3.68
CA VAL A 348 10.21 10.13 -5.07
C VAL A 348 10.34 11.36 -5.95
N ILE A 349 10.03 12.53 -5.42
CA ILE A 349 10.16 13.80 -6.17
C ILE A 349 11.56 14.40 -6.09
N GLY A 350 12.51 13.69 -5.45
CA GLY A 350 13.92 14.07 -5.43
C GLY A 350 14.24 15.33 -4.63
N THR A 351 13.35 15.78 -3.78
CA THR A 351 13.52 16.97 -2.95
C THR A 351 13.64 16.59 -1.49
N GLY A 352 14.49 17.30 -0.75
CA GLY A 352 14.51 17.25 0.72
C GLY A 352 13.35 18.04 1.35
N VAL A 353 12.25 18.20 0.61
CA VAL A 353 11.09 19.00 1.03
C VAL A 353 10.37 18.27 2.15
N HIS A 354 10.10 18.99 3.21
CA HIS A 354 9.14 18.64 4.22
C HIS A 354 7.77 19.17 3.79
N SER A 355 6.72 18.48 4.11
CA SER A 355 5.38 18.87 3.71
C SER A 355 5.13 18.78 2.19
N VAL A 356 3.91 19.02 1.77
CA VAL A 356 3.53 19.06 0.36
C VAL A 356 3.95 20.40 -0.23
N PRO A 357 4.75 20.43 -1.29
CA PRO A 357 5.24 21.67 -1.86
C PRO A 357 4.12 22.66 -2.19
N GLY A 358 4.24 23.86 -1.65
CA GLY A 358 3.23 24.91 -1.78
C GLY A 358 2.05 24.82 -0.82
N PHE A 359 1.94 23.76 0.01
CA PHE A 359 0.80 23.50 0.89
C PHE A 359 1.26 22.96 2.26
N SER A 360 1.82 23.82 3.10
CA SER A 360 2.29 23.44 4.45
C SER A 360 1.15 23.50 5.48
N ASP A 361 0.12 22.68 5.29
CA ASP A 361 -1.05 22.65 6.16
C ASP A 361 -1.65 21.23 6.30
N ALA A 362 -2.46 21.05 7.34
CA ALA A 362 -3.10 19.76 7.67
C ALA A 362 -4.12 19.29 6.62
N ARG A 363 -4.54 20.14 5.71
CA ARG A 363 -5.47 19.78 4.64
C ARG A 363 -4.78 19.07 3.48
N HIS A 364 -3.50 19.32 3.26
CA HIS A 364 -2.74 18.82 2.11
C HIS A 364 -1.62 17.84 2.49
N ASP A 365 -1.33 17.70 3.79
CA ASP A 365 -0.25 16.86 4.28
C ASP A 365 -0.73 15.95 5.40
N VAL A 366 -0.62 14.64 5.19
CA VAL A 366 -1.11 13.63 6.14
C VAL A 366 -0.37 13.65 7.48
N LEU A 367 0.92 14.02 7.51
CA LEU A 367 1.67 14.12 8.76
C LEU A 367 1.22 15.34 9.55
N LEU A 368 1.02 16.48 8.90
CA LEU A 368 0.44 17.67 9.54
C LEU A 368 -1.01 17.43 9.98
N ALA A 369 -1.76 16.61 9.23
CA ALA A 369 -3.13 16.23 9.60
C ALA A 369 -3.15 15.40 10.89
N VAL A 370 -2.29 14.37 11.03
CA VAL A 370 -2.22 13.58 12.26
C VAL A 370 -1.73 14.40 13.44
N MET A 371 -0.78 15.32 13.21
CA MET A 371 -0.32 16.26 14.25
C MET A 371 -1.47 17.16 14.74
N ALA A 372 -2.22 17.76 13.82
CA ALA A 372 -3.38 18.58 14.17
C ALA A 372 -4.45 17.78 14.95
N TRP A 373 -4.60 16.50 14.61
CA TRP A 373 -5.51 15.63 15.34
C TRP A 373 -5.02 15.31 16.75
N VAL A 374 -3.76 14.91 16.90
CA VAL A 374 -3.14 14.60 18.20
C VAL A 374 -3.09 15.83 19.09
N GLU A 375 -2.62 16.97 18.57
CA GLU A 375 -2.27 18.13 19.37
C GLU A 375 -3.47 19.07 19.63
N HIS A 376 -4.47 19.07 18.74
CA HIS A 376 -5.58 20.01 18.77
C HIS A 376 -6.97 19.36 18.66
N GLY A 377 -7.04 18.03 18.55
CA GLY A 377 -8.30 17.30 18.37
C GLY A 377 -8.97 17.51 17.01
N GLN A 378 -8.25 18.03 16.02
CA GLN A 378 -8.78 18.33 14.68
C GLN A 378 -8.65 17.10 13.78
N ALA A 379 -9.63 16.19 13.86
CA ALA A 379 -9.68 14.99 13.03
C ALA A 379 -9.87 15.34 11.54
N PRO A 380 -9.06 14.79 10.62
CA PRO A 380 -9.24 15.06 9.20
C PRO A 380 -10.45 14.30 8.64
N GLU A 381 -11.41 15.04 8.08
CA GLU A 381 -12.54 14.47 7.33
C GLU A 381 -12.16 14.14 5.87
N ASN A 382 -11.19 14.85 5.34
CA ASN A 382 -10.57 14.62 4.04
C ASN A 382 -9.17 15.24 4.02
N ILE A 383 -8.35 14.76 3.08
CA ILE A 383 -7.02 15.30 2.76
C ILE A 383 -7.00 15.60 1.27
N VAL A 384 -6.43 16.71 0.84
CA VAL A 384 -6.36 17.08 -0.57
C VAL A 384 -5.07 16.56 -1.20
N ALA A 385 -5.18 15.58 -2.08
CA ALA A 385 -4.06 15.13 -2.90
C ALA A 385 -3.83 16.09 -4.08
N THR A 386 -2.55 16.23 -4.45
CA THR A 386 -2.10 17.15 -5.51
C THR A 386 -1.33 16.40 -6.59
N LYS A 387 -1.51 16.80 -7.85
CA LYS A 387 -0.70 16.46 -9.02
C LYS A 387 -0.21 17.75 -9.65
N TRP A 388 1.09 17.84 -9.94
CA TRP A 388 1.65 18.95 -10.72
C TRP A 388 1.79 18.59 -12.19
N HIS A 389 1.89 19.58 -13.06
CA HIS A 389 2.25 19.35 -14.47
C HIS A 389 3.62 18.69 -14.57
N ASN A 390 4.55 19.09 -13.71
CA ASN A 390 5.82 18.44 -13.52
C ASN A 390 6.03 18.19 -12.01
N ASP A 391 5.95 16.95 -11.61
CA ASP A 391 6.05 16.57 -10.18
C ASP A 391 7.45 16.89 -9.59
N THR A 392 8.50 16.90 -10.41
CA THR A 392 9.86 17.24 -9.95
C THR A 392 10.03 18.74 -9.74
N LEU A 393 9.50 19.57 -10.64
CA LEU A 393 9.62 21.03 -10.56
C LEU A 393 8.56 21.65 -9.65
N GLN A 394 7.38 21.04 -9.56
CA GLN A 394 6.23 21.50 -8.74
C GLN A 394 5.84 22.96 -9.03
N ASP A 395 6.01 23.37 -10.27
CA ASP A 395 5.86 24.74 -10.73
C ASP A 395 4.38 25.16 -10.86
N LYS A 396 3.51 24.20 -11.23
CA LYS A 396 2.10 24.45 -11.46
C LYS A 396 1.26 23.23 -11.08
N VAL A 397 0.27 23.44 -10.22
CA VAL A 397 -0.74 22.44 -9.91
C VAL A 397 -1.55 22.10 -11.16
N MET A 398 -1.64 20.80 -11.46
CA MET A 398 -2.45 20.26 -12.54
C MET A 398 -3.84 19.88 -12.05
N ARG A 399 -3.91 19.09 -10.96
CA ARG A 399 -5.14 18.59 -10.38
C ARG A 399 -5.04 18.51 -8.86
N GLN A 400 -6.17 18.76 -8.20
CA GLN A 400 -6.36 18.45 -6.78
C GLN A 400 -7.68 17.74 -6.57
N ARG A 401 -7.68 16.72 -5.69
CA ARG A 401 -8.88 15.96 -5.33
C ARG A 401 -8.88 15.65 -3.83
N PRO A 402 -10.04 15.75 -3.16
CA PRO A 402 -10.13 15.31 -1.78
C PRO A 402 -10.04 13.78 -1.73
N LEU A 403 -9.20 13.28 -0.86
CA LEU A 403 -9.22 11.91 -0.39
C LEU A 403 -10.22 11.82 0.73
N CYS A 404 -11.23 10.98 0.58
CA CYS A 404 -12.30 10.87 1.55
C CYS A 404 -12.03 9.76 2.54
N MET A 405 -12.46 9.96 3.78
CA MET A 405 -12.42 8.93 4.80
C MET A 405 -13.26 7.72 4.36
N PHE A 406 -12.64 6.53 4.32
CA PHE A 406 -13.32 5.27 3.98
C PHE A 406 -14.50 5.02 4.95
N PRO A 407 -15.69 4.56 4.48
CA PRO A 407 -15.99 4.09 3.12
C PRO A 407 -16.49 5.17 2.14
N LYS A 408 -16.41 6.46 2.48
CA LYS A 408 -16.81 7.54 1.56
C LYS A 408 -15.82 7.65 0.40
N GLN A 409 -16.31 8.11 -0.75
CA GLN A 409 -15.50 8.41 -1.94
C GLN A 409 -15.75 9.85 -2.41
N ALA A 410 -14.77 10.39 -3.15
CA ALA A 410 -14.91 11.72 -3.75
C ALA A 410 -15.85 11.64 -4.95
N LYS A 411 -16.97 12.33 -4.88
CA LYS A 411 -17.97 12.46 -5.96
C LYS A 411 -17.89 13.83 -6.60
N TYR A 412 -17.81 13.88 -7.92
CA TYR A 412 -17.85 15.11 -8.69
C TYR A 412 -19.21 15.78 -8.61
N THR A 413 -19.24 17.07 -8.29
CA THR A 413 -20.48 17.84 -8.11
C THR A 413 -20.69 18.92 -9.16
N GLY A 414 -19.74 19.06 -10.09
CA GLY A 414 -19.78 20.05 -11.17
C GLY A 414 -18.68 21.11 -11.04
N GLY A 415 -18.45 21.86 -12.11
CA GLY A 415 -17.40 22.89 -12.20
C GLY A 415 -16.12 22.39 -12.86
N ASP A 416 -14.96 22.90 -12.41
CA ASP A 416 -13.66 22.42 -12.89
C ASP A 416 -13.27 21.14 -12.12
N GLN A 417 -13.21 20.02 -12.82
CA GLN A 417 -12.86 18.71 -12.25
C GLN A 417 -11.43 18.65 -11.66
N ASN A 418 -10.57 19.61 -11.98
CA ASN A 418 -9.20 19.66 -11.52
C ASN A 418 -9.01 20.39 -10.19
N VAL A 419 -10.09 20.96 -9.61
CA VAL A 419 -10.04 21.64 -8.32
C VAL A 419 -10.81 20.87 -7.25
N ALA A 420 -10.24 20.79 -6.05
CA ALA A 420 -10.81 20.01 -4.95
C ALA A 420 -12.22 20.48 -4.54
N SER A 421 -12.56 21.76 -4.73
CA SER A 421 -13.89 22.31 -4.39
C SER A 421 -15.03 21.83 -5.29
N SER A 422 -14.72 21.19 -6.42
CA SER A 422 -15.70 20.58 -7.32
C SER A 422 -16.12 19.16 -6.89
N TRP A 423 -15.66 18.72 -5.76
CA TRP A 423 -15.86 17.35 -5.24
C TRP A 423 -16.41 17.37 -3.82
N LYS A 424 -17.18 16.34 -3.48
CA LYS A 424 -17.67 16.08 -2.12
C LYS A 424 -17.43 14.64 -1.73
N CYS A 425 -17.19 14.42 -0.44
CA CYS A 425 -17.12 13.08 0.13
C CYS A 425 -18.52 12.55 0.41
N GLU A 426 -18.93 11.50 -0.28
CA GLU A 426 -20.23 10.85 -0.13
C GLU A 426 -20.07 9.34 -0.01
N SER A 427 -21.00 8.67 0.70
CA SER A 427 -21.13 7.21 0.63
C SER A 427 -21.69 6.82 -0.73
N ILE A 428 -21.08 5.82 -1.38
CA ILE A 428 -21.53 5.33 -2.69
C ILE A 428 -22.51 4.18 -2.51
N TYR A 429 -22.43 3.46 -1.40
CA TYR A 429 -23.26 2.29 -1.06
C TYR A 429 -24.03 2.52 0.23
#